data_a1365f70349ac3885e524877e6abb440
#
_entry.id   a1365f70349ac3885e524877e6abb440
#
_cell.length_a   1.000
_cell.length_b   1.000
_cell.length_c   1.000
_cell.angle_alpha   90.00
_cell.angle_beta   90.00
_cell.angle_gamma   90.00
#
_symmetry.space_group_name_H-M   'P 1'
#
loop_
_entity.id
_entity.type
_entity.pdbx_description
1 polymer ?
#
loop_
_entity_poly.entity_id
_entity_poly.type
_entity_poly.pdbx_seq_one_letter_code
_entity_poly.pdbx_strand_id
1 'polypeptide(L)'
;MKSAFRLLPVALVATFAVAGAQAQSSTSSPSQSGERASMLPYTHNGYTGISAGRSKYDLSTGPVGMAYDNSDTAFKIYTGGFFHPNWGVELGYLNAGKARRLGGDTEAHGFNLSLVGRAPLNEQFDLFGKVGTTYGRTRTSGASGLGVQTGKEDGFGMSYGVGARWAFTPQWAAVIEWENHKLKFSDGKQDVKMTTVGLQYR
;
A
#
# COMPACT_ATOMS: atom_id res chain seq x y z
N MET A 1 -2.10 -44.58 -9.37
CA MET A 1 -3.35 -43.80 -9.49
C MET A 1 -2.91 -42.34 -9.64
N LYS A 2 -3.13 -41.74 -10.85
CA LYS A 2 -2.65 -40.42 -11.23
C LYS A 2 -3.73 -39.38 -10.88
N SER A 3 -3.48 -38.50 -9.92
CA SER A 3 -4.36 -37.36 -9.62
C SER A 3 -3.95 -36.16 -10.46
N ALA A 4 -4.78 -35.81 -11.42
CA ALA A 4 -4.64 -34.63 -12.26
C ALA A 4 -5.05 -33.37 -11.46
N PHE A 5 -4.10 -32.49 -11.27
CA PHE A 5 -4.31 -31.16 -10.69
C PHE A 5 -4.88 -30.23 -11.79
N ARG A 6 -6.16 -29.92 -11.69
CA ARG A 6 -6.81 -28.95 -12.59
C ARG A 6 -6.54 -27.54 -12.06
N LEU A 7 -5.68 -26.82 -12.77
CA LEU A 7 -5.52 -25.37 -12.67
C LEU A 7 -6.74 -24.69 -13.31
N LEU A 8 -7.58 -24.05 -12.52
CA LEU A 8 -8.59 -23.10 -13.02
C LEU A 8 -7.93 -21.71 -13.07
N PRO A 9 -7.93 -21.05 -14.22
CA PRO A 9 -7.59 -19.63 -14.27
C PRO A 9 -8.82 -18.82 -13.82
N VAL A 10 -8.72 -18.18 -12.66
CA VAL A 10 -9.68 -17.15 -12.26
C VAL A 10 -9.32 -15.87 -13.00
N ALA A 11 -9.97 -15.65 -14.12
CA ALA A 11 -9.97 -14.37 -14.80
C ALA A 11 -10.89 -13.41 -14.05
N LEU A 12 -10.33 -12.57 -13.19
CA LEU A 12 -11.05 -11.48 -12.54
C LEU A 12 -11.16 -10.31 -13.53
N VAL A 13 -12.23 -10.27 -14.30
CA VAL A 13 -12.62 -9.09 -15.09
C VAL A 13 -13.23 -8.06 -14.13
N ALA A 14 -12.43 -7.12 -13.69
CA ALA A 14 -12.91 -5.96 -12.93
C ALA A 14 -13.46 -4.93 -13.94
N THR A 15 -14.77 -4.96 -14.19
CA THR A 15 -15.49 -3.87 -14.88
C THR A 15 -15.60 -2.70 -13.91
N PHE A 16 -14.74 -1.71 -14.08
CA PHE A 16 -14.92 -0.42 -13.42
C PHE A 16 -16.05 0.35 -14.11
N ALA A 17 -17.23 0.37 -13.51
CA ALA A 17 -18.26 1.32 -13.86
C ALA A 17 -17.81 2.71 -13.39
N VAL A 18 -17.40 3.54 -14.33
CA VAL A 18 -17.17 4.97 -14.09
C VAL A 18 -18.54 5.61 -13.94
N ALA A 19 -19.06 5.70 -12.73
CA ALA A 19 -20.19 6.55 -12.41
C ALA A 19 -19.68 7.99 -12.42
N GLY A 20 -19.90 8.70 -13.51
CA GLY A 20 -19.70 10.14 -13.61
C GLY A 20 -20.67 10.87 -12.69
N ALA A 21 -20.24 11.24 -11.50
CA ALA A 21 -20.94 12.20 -10.68
C ALA A 21 -20.75 13.60 -11.29
N GLN A 22 -21.71 14.05 -12.06
CA GLN A 22 -21.84 15.44 -12.51
C GLN A 22 -22.28 16.26 -11.31
N ALA A 23 -21.33 16.78 -10.55
CA ALA A 23 -21.62 17.86 -9.61
C ALA A 23 -21.71 19.17 -10.41
N GLN A 24 -22.91 19.65 -10.68
CA GLN A 24 -23.12 21.01 -11.11
C GLN A 24 -22.79 21.96 -9.97
N SER A 25 -21.70 22.68 -10.08
CA SER A 25 -21.49 23.90 -9.33
C SER A 25 -21.26 25.05 -10.28
N SER A 26 -22.30 25.84 -10.43
CA SER A 26 -22.24 27.21 -10.93
C SER A 26 -21.38 28.04 -9.98
N THR A 27 -20.26 28.53 -10.40
CA THR A 27 -19.76 29.90 -10.17
C THR A 27 -18.45 30.09 -10.91
N SER A 28 -18.45 30.98 -11.84
CA SER A 28 -17.34 31.45 -12.65
C SER A 28 -16.26 32.09 -11.77
N SER A 29 -15.05 31.56 -11.83
CA SER A 29 -13.81 32.26 -11.48
C SER A 29 -12.71 31.88 -12.46
N PRO A 30 -11.77 32.78 -12.77
CA PRO A 30 -10.96 32.72 -13.98
C PRO A 30 -10.00 31.55 -13.98
N SER A 31 -9.83 30.99 -15.15
CA SER A 31 -8.88 29.96 -15.56
C SER A 31 -7.51 30.12 -14.93
N GLN A 32 -7.18 29.32 -13.93
CA GLN A 32 -5.81 28.94 -13.66
C GLN A 32 -5.55 27.64 -14.42
N SER A 33 -4.83 27.80 -15.51
CA SER A 33 -4.39 26.74 -16.38
C SER A 33 -3.51 25.76 -15.62
N GLY A 34 -3.91 24.49 -15.59
CA GLY A 34 -3.02 23.36 -15.30
C GLY A 34 -3.27 22.54 -14.06
N GLU A 35 -4.16 22.92 -13.15
CA GLU A 35 -4.44 22.12 -11.95
C GLU A 35 -5.47 21.03 -12.24
N ARG A 36 -5.07 19.79 -12.06
CA ARG A 36 -5.95 18.63 -12.19
C ARG A 36 -6.73 18.42 -10.91
N ALA A 37 -8.00 18.03 -11.04
CA ALA A 37 -8.84 17.68 -9.92
C ALA A 37 -8.23 16.54 -9.09
N SER A 38 -8.35 16.63 -7.77
CA SER A 38 -7.96 15.59 -6.85
C SER A 38 -9.18 14.96 -6.17
N MET A 39 -9.10 13.67 -5.85
CA MET A 39 -10.14 12.99 -5.06
C MET A 39 -10.08 13.37 -3.57
N LEU A 40 -8.98 13.95 -3.12
CA LEU A 40 -8.83 14.39 -1.74
C LEU A 40 -9.19 15.86 -1.60
N PRO A 41 -10.00 16.25 -0.60
CA PRO A 41 -10.37 17.64 -0.38
C PRO A 41 -9.13 18.51 -0.10
N TYR A 42 -9.21 19.76 -0.56
CA TYR A 42 -8.15 20.78 -0.40
C TYR A 42 -6.81 20.43 -1.06
N THR A 43 -6.82 19.53 -2.06
CA THR A 43 -5.61 19.15 -2.82
C THR A 43 -5.83 19.29 -4.33
N HIS A 44 -4.74 19.48 -5.06
CA HIS A 44 -4.69 19.58 -6.51
C HIS A 44 -3.73 18.53 -7.06
N ASN A 45 -3.61 18.44 -8.38
CA ASN A 45 -2.72 17.48 -9.02
C ASN A 45 -2.88 16.06 -8.48
N GLY A 46 -4.16 15.65 -8.37
CA GLY A 46 -4.54 14.35 -7.86
C GLY A 46 -3.95 13.20 -8.67
N TYR A 47 -3.71 12.10 -7.99
CA TYR A 47 -3.25 10.87 -8.59
C TYR A 47 -3.87 9.64 -7.93
N THR A 48 -3.94 8.57 -8.69
CA THR A 48 -4.35 7.24 -8.20
C THR A 48 -3.37 6.20 -8.72
N GLY A 49 -3.04 5.22 -7.92
CA GLY A 49 -2.07 4.20 -8.31
C GLY A 49 -2.37 2.83 -7.71
N ILE A 50 -1.78 1.85 -8.37
CA ILE A 50 -1.73 0.47 -7.91
C ILE A 50 -0.28 0.00 -7.93
N SER A 51 0.11 -0.76 -6.93
CA SER A 51 1.45 -1.36 -6.88
C SER A 51 1.42 -2.75 -6.29
N ALA A 52 2.38 -3.56 -6.71
CA ALA A 52 2.60 -4.90 -6.20
C ALA A 52 4.10 -5.12 -5.97
N GLY A 53 4.42 -6.03 -5.06
CA GLY A 53 5.80 -6.31 -4.72
C GLY A 53 5.93 -7.37 -3.65
N ARG A 54 6.89 -7.19 -2.78
CA ARG A 54 7.16 -8.11 -1.68
C ARG A 54 7.10 -7.40 -0.33
N SER A 55 6.50 -8.08 0.64
CA SER A 55 6.59 -7.74 2.05
C SER A 55 7.62 -8.61 2.75
N LYS A 56 8.22 -8.08 3.80
CA LYS A 56 9.02 -8.82 4.78
C LYS A 56 8.56 -8.46 6.18
N TYR A 57 8.34 -9.46 6.99
CA TYR A 57 7.93 -9.32 8.37
C TYR A 57 9.15 -9.51 9.28
N ASP A 58 9.48 -8.49 10.08
CA ASP A 58 10.49 -8.62 11.15
C ASP A 58 9.79 -9.17 12.40
N LEU A 59 9.61 -10.48 12.41
CA LEU A 59 8.97 -11.19 13.51
C LEU A 59 10.05 -11.64 14.51
N SER A 60 9.81 -11.40 15.82
CA SER A 60 10.73 -11.87 16.88
C SER A 60 10.95 -13.36 16.76
N THR A 61 12.20 -13.75 16.83
CA THR A 61 12.66 -15.12 16.64
C THR A 61 12.09 -16.03 17.73
N GLY A 62 11.28 -17.01 17.33
CA GLY A 62 11.04 -18.19 18.17
C GLY A 62 12.31 -19.01 18.34
N PRO A 63 12.28 -20.14 19.08
CA PRO A 63 13.45 -20.94 19.42
C PRO A 63 14.30 -21.28 18.19
N VAL A 64 15.61 -21.17 18.40
CA VAL A 64 16.69 -21.31 17.43
C VAL A 64 16.52 -22.49 16.47
N GLY A 65 16.61 -22.24 15.15
CA GLY A 65 16.95 -23.27 14.16
C GLY A 65 15.92 -23.63 13.11
N MET A 66 14.77 -22.92 13.01
CA MET A 66 13.76 -23.21 11.99
C MET A 66 13.74 -22.15 10.90
N ALA A 67 13.75 -22.57 9.64
CA ALA A 67 13.59 -21.68 8.48
C ALA A 67 12.16 -21.13 8.44
N TYR A 68 12.03 -19.79 8.49
CA TYR A 68 10.77 -19.10 8.37
C TYR A 68 10.69 -18.43 7.01
N ASP A 69 9.62 -18.65 6.26
CA ASP A 69 9.29 -17.81 5.11
C ASP A 69 8.49 -16.61 5.61
N ASN A 70 9.20 -15.52 5.85
CA ASN A 70 8.66 -14.26 6.37
C ASN A 70 8.38 -13.24 5.26
N SER A 71 8.39 -13.66 4.01
CA SER A 71 8.12 -12.81 2.86
C SER A 71 6.93 -13.31 2.05
N ASP A 72 6.10 -12.39 1.58
CA ASP A 72 4.98 -12.70 0.68
C ASP A 72 4.76 -11.58 -0.33
N THR A 73 3.82 -11.80 -1.23
CA THR A 73 3.38 -10.81 -2.19
C THR A 73 2.61 -9.70 -1.48
N ALA A 74 3.04 -8.47 -1.71
CA ALA A 74 2.34 -7.28 -1.23
C ALA A 74 1.59 -6.61 -2.37
N PHE A 75 0.43 -6.03 -2.04
CA PHE A 75 -0.37 -5.24 -2.96
C PHE A 75 -0.83 -3.95 -2.28
N LYS A 76 -0.85 -2.85 -3.05
CA LYS A 76 -1.31 -1.55 -2.57
C LYS A 76 -2.12 -0.85 -3.65
N ILE A 77 -3.23 -0.22 -3.25
CA ILE A 77 -3.98 0.74 -4.04
C ILE A 77 -4.01 2.06 -3.27
N TYR A 78 -3.78 3.16 -3.95
CA TYR A 78 -3.67 4.45 -3.28
C TYR A 78 -4.18 5.60 -4.16
N THR A 79 -4.59 6.66 -3.50
CA THR A 79 -4.91 7.95 -4.11
C THR A 79 -4.28 9.07 -3.29
N GLY A 80 -3.85 10.11 -3.96
CA GLY A 80 -3.21 11.25 -3.32
C GLY A 80 -3.44 12.54 -4.07
N GLY A 81 -3.01 13.63 -3.46
CA GLY A 81 -3.03 14.95 -4.06
C GLY A 81 -2.12 15.90 -3.31
N PHE A 82 -1.74 16.97 -3.97
CA PHE A 82 -0.81 17.97 -3.45
C PHE A 82 -1.56 19.23 -3.04
N PHE A 83 -1.30 19.73 -1.84
CA PHE A 83 -1.75 21.04 -1.37
C PHE A 83 -0.65 22.12 -1.51
N HIS A 84 0.56 21.70 -1.86
CA HIS A 84 1.71 22.54 -2.14
C HIS A 84 2.53 21.86 -3.25
N PRO A 85 3.33 22.57 -4.06
CA PRO A 85 4.14 21.94 -5.12
C PRO A 85 4.98 20.74 -4.70
N ASN A 86 5.46 20.73 -3.45
CA ASN A 86 6.33 19.68 -2.91
C ASN A 86 5.66 18.84 -1.81
N TRP A 87 4.45 19.23 -1.34
CA TRP A 87 3.80 18.56 -0.22
C TRP A 87 2.39 18.12 -0.57
N GLY A 88 2.05 16.91 -0.22
CA GLY A 88 0.74 16.32 -0.47
C GLY A 88 0.36 15.32 0.60
N VAL A 89 -0.83 14.75 0.43
CA VAL A 89 -1.35 13.67 1.25
C VAL A 89 -1.70 12.49 0.36
N GLU A 90 -1.54 11.29 0.91
CA GLU A 90 -1.88 10.03 0.25
C GLU A 90 -2.68 9.15 1.21
N LEU A 91 -3.79 8.62 0.70
CA LEU A 91 -4.57 7.58 1.35
C LEU A 91 -4.39 6.28 0.56
N GLY A 92 -4.02 5.20 1.22
CA GLY A 92 -3.80 3.91 0.60
C GLY A 92 -4.44 2.77 1.39
N TYR A 93 -4.81 1.73 0.67
CA TYR A 93 -5.09 0.41 1.22
C TYR A 93 -3.94 -0.52 0.86
N LEU A 94 -3.39 -1.19 1.84
CA LEU A 94 -2.30 -2.14 1.68
C LEU A 94 -2.72 -3.54 2.14
N ASN A 95 -2.24 -4.53 1.42
CA ASN A 95 -2.29 -5.93 1.81
C ASN A 95 -0.87 -6.47 1.73
N ALA A 96 -0.31 -6.81 2.88
CA ALA A 96 1.06 -7.28 2.99
C ALA A 96 1.19 -8.81 2.80
N GLY A 97 0.10 -9.49 2.40
CA GLY A 97 0.09 -10.94 2.20
C GLY A 97 0.12 -11.72 3.52
N LYS A 98 0.67 -12.94 3.46
CA LYS A 98 0.66 -13.92 4.54
C LYS A 98 2.09 -14.31 4.91
N ALA A 99 2.48 -14.14 6.16
CA ALA A 99 3.68 -14.77 6.69
C ALA A 99 3.35 -16.17 7.22
N ARG A 100 4.05 -17.17 6.73
CA ARG A 100 3.88 -18.56 7.19
C ARG A 100 4.91 -18.88 8.26
N ARG A 101 4.42 -19.35 9.42
CA ARG A 101 5.25 -19.87 10.51
C ARG A 101 4.96 -21.37 10.70
N LEU A 102 5.91 -22.12 11.27
CA LEU A 102 5.61 -23.48 11.72
C LEU A 102 4.46 -23.44 12.75
N GLY A 103 3.27 -23.90 12.33
CA GLY A 103 2.07 -23.93 13.18
C GLY A 103 1.10 -22.77 13.03
N GLY A 104 1.32 -21.80 12.09
CA GLY A 104 0.32 -20.74 11.88
C GLY A 104 0.64 -19.78 10.75
N ASP A 105 -0.41 -19.16 10.23
CA ASP A 105 -0.36 -18.13 9.21
C ASP A 105 -0.70 -16.77 9.83
N THR A 106 0.02 -15.72 9.45
CA THR A 106 -0.25 -14.34 9.85
C THR A 106 -0.53 -13.51 8.62
N GLU A 107 -1.72 -12.93 8.55
CA GLU A 107 -2.14 -11.99 7.50
C GLU A 107 -2.13 -10.56 8.03
N ALA A 108 -1.70 -9.60 7.22
CA ALA A 108 -1.74 -8.18 7.57
C ALA A 108 -2.28 -7.36 6.40
N HIS A 109 -3.27 -6.52 6.71
CA HIS A 109 -3.81 -5.53 5.79
C HIS A 109 -4.20 -4.27 6.56
N GLY A 110 -4.31 -3.14 5.86
CA GLY A 110 -4.67 -1.90 6.54
C GLY A 110 -4.86 -0.72 5.62
N PHE A 111 -5.32 0.37 6.22
CA PHE A 111 -5.39 1.69 5.60
C PHE A 111 -4.23 2.54 6.08
N ASN A 112 -3.59 3.22 5.15
CA ASN A 112 -2.48 4.13 5.43
C ASN A 112 -2.88 5.56 5.04
N LEU A 113 -2.59 6.51 5.91
CA LEU A 113 -2.66 7.94 5.62
C LEU A 113 -1.27 8.54 5.83
N SER A 114 -0.74 9.14 4.78
CA SER A 114 0.63 9.67 4.79
C SER A 114 0.71 11.10 4.27
N LEU A 115 1.56 11.88 4.88
CA LEU A 115 2.12 13.10 4.31
C LEU A 115 3.20 12.70 3.31
N VAL A 116 3.16 13.29 2.12
CA VAL A 116 4.10 13.02 1.03
C VAL A 116 4.92 14.25 0.76
N GLY A 117 6.24 14.13 0.84
CA GLY A 117 7.18 15.15 0.39
C GLY A 117 7.77 14.73 -0.95
N ARG A 118 7.72 15.59 -1.95
CA ARG A 118 8.24 15.36 -3.30
C ARG A 118 9.40 16.28 -3.62
N ALA A 119 10.46 15.72 -4.20
CA ALA A 119 11.61 16.43 -4.74
C ALA A 119 11.72 16.12 -6.24
N PRO A 120 11.24 17.01 -7.13
CA PRO A 120 11.40 16.82 -8.57
C PRO A 120 12.87 16.96 -8.95
N LEU A 121 13.40 15.97 -9.66
CA LEU A 121 14.76 15.99 -10.21
C LEU A 121 14.77 16.60 -11.62
N ASN A 122 13.73 16.31 -12.39
CA ASN A 122 13.45 16.88 -13.71
C ASN A 122 11.95 16.71 -14.02
N GLU A 123 11.53 17.00 -15.27
CA GLU A 123 10.12 16.90 -15.69
C GLU A 123 9.55 15.48 -15.61
N GLN A 124 10.39 14.47 -15.70
CA GLN A 124 9.98 13.06 -15.74
C GLN A 124 10.25 12.32 -14.43
N PHE A 125 11.26 12.74 -13.64
CA PHE A 125 11.70 12.01 -12.46
C PHE A 125 11.51 12.81 -11.18
N ASP A 126 10.82 12.19 -10.22
CA ASP A 126 10.70 12.71 -8.86
C ASP A 126 11.22 11.66 -7.86
N LEU A 127 11.87 12.15 -6.81
CA LEU A 127 12.01 11.40 -5.57
C LEU A 127 10.90 11.82 -4.60
N PHE A 128 10.46 10.90 -3.76
CA PHE A 128 9.50 11.23 -2.71
C PHE A 128 9.79 10.48 -1.43
N GLY A 129 9.40 11.11 -0.33
CA GLY A 129 9.37 10.49 1.00
C GLY A 129 7.98 10.58 1.58
N LYS A 130 7.63 9.61 2.41
CA LYS A 130 6.34 9.53 3.08
C LYS A 130 6.51 9.32 4.58
N VAL A 131 5.67 9.96 5.36
CA VAL A 131 5.53 9.68 6.80
C VAL A 131 4.06 9.73 7.15
N GLY A 132 3.60 8.76 7.94
CA GLY A 132 2.17 8.67 8.21
C GLY A 132 1.82 7.66 9.28
N THR A 133 0.57 7.25 9.24
CA THR A 133 0.02 6.24 10.12
C THR A 133 -0.74 5.19 9.34
N THR A 134 -0.63 3.94 9.78
CA THR A 134 -1.37 2.81 9.22
C THR A 134 -2.30 2.27 10.31
N TYR A 135 -3.60 2.24 10.00
CA TYR A 135 -4.55 1.45 10.76
C TYR A 135 -4.53 0.04 10.17
N GLY A 136 -3.80 -0.85 10.83
CA GLY A 136 -3.62 -2.23 10.40
C GLY A 136 -4.48 -3.20 11.18
N ARG A 137 -4.94 -4.23 10.49
CA ARG A 137 -5.55 -5.41 11.09
C ARG A 137 -4.68 -6.61 10.77
N THR A 138 -4.25 -7.30 11.82
CA THR A 138 -3.49 -8.54 11.72
C THR A 138 -4.32 -9.70 12.21
N ARG A 139 -4.20 -10.83 11.56
CA ARG A 139 -4.87 -12.07 11.95
C ARG A 139 -3.83 -13.19 12.00
N THR A 140 -3.61 -13.70 13.19
CA THR A 140 -2.75 -14.89 13.38
C THR A 140 -3.64 -16.11 13.64
N SER A 141 -3.53 -17.11 12.78
CA SER A 141 -4.16 -18.42 12.93
C SER A 141 -3.07 -19.48 13.10
N GLY A 142 -3.26 -20.41 14.02
CA GLY A 142 -2.29 -21.46 14.29
C GLY A 142 -2.93 -22.73 14.84
N ALA A 143 -2.22 -23.86 14.75
CA ALA A 143 -2.64 -25.09 15.38
C ALA A 143 -2.44 -25.00 16.89
N SER A 144 -3.51 -25.28 17.64
CA SER A 144 -3.48 -25.33 19.10
C SER A 144 -2.44 -26.37 19.56
N GLY A 145 -1.41 -25.90 20.29
CA GLY A 145 -0.42 -26.79 20.90
C GLY A 145 1.04 -26.45 20.67
N LEU A 146 1.37 -25.52 19.74
CA LEU A 146 2.75 -25.15 19.40
C LEU A 146 3.18 -23.78 19.94
N GLY A 147 2.49 -23.22 20.95
CA GLY A 147 2.89 -21.96 21.59
C GLY A 147 2.69 -20.69 20.74
N VAL A 148 2.02 -20.79 19.59
CA VAL A 148 1.65 -19.63 18.76
C VAL A 148 0.42 -18.97 19.36
N GLN A 149 0.54 -17.72 19.80
CA GLN A 149 -0.62 -16.94 20.24
C GLN A 149 -1.49 -16.62 19.02
N THR A 150 -2.67 -17.22 18.97
CA THR A 150 -3.67 -16.95 17.94
C THR A 150 -4.52 -15.77 18.36
N GLY A 151 -4.79 -14.85 17.43
CA GLY A 151 -5.61 -13.69 17.74
C GLY A 151 -5.83 -12.78 16.54
N LYS A 152 -6.74 -11.85 16.72
CA LYS A 152 -6.94 -10.71 15.82
C LYS A 152 -6.53 -9.48 16.59
N GLU A 153 -5.61 -8.73 16.03
CA GLU A 153 -5.18 -7.45 16.58
C GLU A 153 -5.39 -6.37 15.54
N ASP A 154 -5.84 -5.22 16.00
CA ASP A 154 -5.96 -4.03 15.17
C ASP A 154 -5.42 -2.82 15.92
N GLY A 155 -4.99 -1.81 15.16
CA GLY A 155 -4.51 -0.59 15.76
C GLY A 155 -3.68 0.27 14.82
N PHE A 156 -3.38 1.45 15.33
CA PHE A 156 -2.56 2.43 14.64
C PHE A 156 -1.07 2.14 14.85
N GLY A 157 -0.32 2.27 13.77
CA GLY A 157 1.13 2.23 13.79
C GLY A 157 1.72 3.27 12.86
N MET A 158 2.92 3.74 13.20
CA MET A 158 3.67 4.67 12.38
C MET A 158 4.10 4.00 11.07
N SER A 159 4.08 4.74 9.99
CA SER A 159 4.62 4.33 8.69
C SER A 159 5.54 5.39 8.13
N TYR A 160 6.54 4.95 7.39
CA TYR A 160 7.42 5.81 6.62
C TYR A 160 7.93 5.06 5.39
N GLY A 161 8.28 5.81 4.36
CA GLY A 161 8.77 5.23 3.12
C GLY A 161 9.48 6.24 2.25
N VAL A 162 10.16 5.71 1.26
CA VAL A 162 10.83 6.49 0.22
C VAL A 162 10.63 5.80 -1.12
N GLY A 163 10.64 6.59 -2.19
CA GLY A 163 10.46 6.05 -3.53
C GLY A 163 10.89 7.00 -4.62
N ALA A 164 10.81 6.49 -5.84
CA ALA A 164 11.05 7.24 -7.05
C ALA A 164 9.86 7.05 -8.01
N ARG A 165 9.56 8.11 -8.74
CA ARG A 165 8.51 8.15 -9.74
C ARG A 165 9.10 8.57 -11.08
N TRP A 166 8.78 7.83 -12.12
CA TRP A 166 9.12 8.11 -13.50
C TRP A 166 7.86 8.31 -14.34
N ALA A 167 7.60 9.55 -14.76
CA ALA A 167 6.50 9.89 -15.66
C ALA A 167 6.92 9.63 -17.11
N PHE A 168 6.47 8.53 -17.67
CA PHE A 168 6.74 8.20 -19.08
C PHE A 168 5.69 8.80 -20.04
N THR A 169 4.56 9.27 -19.52
CA THR A 169 3.61 10.14 -20.22
C THR A 169 3.10 11.23 -19.28
N PRO A 170 2.43 12.28 -19.79
CA PRO A 170 1.81 13.30 -18.93
C PRO A 170 0.79 12.77 -17.93
N GLN A 171 0.18 11.59 -18.20
CA GLN A 171 -0.84 10.97 -17.34
C GLN A 171 -0.32 9.77 -16.56
N TRP A 172 0.69 9.06 -17.08
CA TRP A 172 1.13 7.80 -16.51
C TRP A 172 2.56 7.87 -15.98
N ALA A 173 2.76 7.28 -14.82
CA ALA A 173 4.08 7.14 -14.22
C ALA A 173 4.27 5.73 -13.68
N ALA A 174 5.50 5.24 -13.77
CA ALA A 174 5.97 4.09 -13.00
C ALA A 174 6.48 4.57 -11.64
N VAL A 175 6.21 3.80 -10.61
CA VAL A 175 6.61 4.10 -9.22
C VAL A 175 7.31 2.90 -8.64
N ILE A 176 8.45 3.12 -8.00
CA ILE A 176 9.11 2.16 -7.12
C ILE A 176 9.14 2.75 -5.71
N GLU A 177 8.76 1.96 -4.72
CA GLU A 177 8.60 2.43 -3.35
C GLU A 177 9.07 1.38 -2.35
N TRP A 178 9.75 1.83 -1.31
CA TRP A 178 10.02 1.07 -0.11
C TRP A 178 9.32 1.74 1.08
N GLU A 179 8.54 0.96 1.82
CA GLU A 179 7.78 1.42 2.98
C GLU A 179 8.03 0.50 4.18
N ASN A 180 8.00 1.07 5.37
CA ASN A 180 7.99 0.36 6.63
C ASN A 180 6.73 0.74 7.42
N HIS A 181 5.95 -0.25 7.84
CA HIS A 181 4.73 -0.09 8.62
C HIS A 181 4.88 -0.79 9.95
N LYS A 182 4.77 -0.05 11.06
CA LYS A 182 4.72 -0.64 12.40
C LYS A 182 3.31 -1.09 12.69
N LEU A 183 3.05 -2.38 12.66
CA LEU A 183 1.74 -2.97 12.91
C LEU A 183 1.70 -3.64 14.28
N LYS A 184 0.49 -3.72 14.87
CA LYS A 184 0.24 -4.49 16.08
C LYS A 184 0.03 -5.96 15.74
N PHE A 185 0.72 -6.82 16.47
CA PHE A 185 0.55 -8.28 16.46
C PHE A 185 0.26 -8.76 17.87
N SER A 186 -0.13 -10.02 18.03
CA SER A 186 -0.44 -10.63 19.34
C SER A 186 0.75 -10.64 20.30
N ASP A 187 1.98 -10.59 19.78
CA ASP A 187 3.24 -10.55 20.52
C ASP A 187 3.91 -9.14 20.51
N GLY A 188 3.15 -8.10 20.17
CA GLY A 188 3.61 -6.71 20.23
C GLY A 188 3.60 -5.98 18.90
N LYS A 189 4.28 -4.84 18.85
CA LYS A 189 4.45 -4.07 17.59
C LYS A 189 5.62 -4.62 16.81
N GLN A 190 5.40 -4.89 15.52
CA GLN A 190 6.43 -5.40 14.62
C GLN A 190 6.48 -4.59 13.33
N ASP A 191 7.65 -4.58 12.71
CA ASP A 191 7.89 -3.89 11.46
C ASP A 191 7.52 -4.79 10.26
N VAL A 192 6.72 -4.26 9.35
CA VAL A 192 6.39 -4.88 8.07
C VAL A 192 6.99 -4.00 6.97
N LYS A 193 8.05 -4.47 6.35
CA LYS A 193 8.75 -3.79 5.26
C LYS A 193 8.14 -4.23 3.93
N MET A 194 7.83 -3.27 3.06
CA MET A 194 7.29 -3.53 1.73
C MET A 194 8.17 -2.88 0.67
N THR A 195 8.47 -3.61 -0.39
CA THR A 195 9.09 -3.06 -1.60
C THR A 195 8.16 -3.34 -2.76
N THR A 196 7.66 -2.29 -3.39
CA THR A 196 6.64 -2.38 -4.43
C THR A 196 7.04 -1.61 -5.68
N VAL A 197 6.53 -2.07 -6.82
CA VAL A 197 6.57 -1.39 -8.11
C VAL A 197 5.14 -1.26 -8.61
N GLY A 198 4.80 -0.14 -9.21
CA GLY A 198 3.43 0.11 -9.63
C GLY A 198 3.29 1.14 -10.71
N LEU A 199 2.03 1.37 -11.05
CA LEU A 199 1.60 2.39 -12.00
C LEU A 199 0.74 3.42 -11.29
N GLN A 200 0.98 4.67 -11.62
CA GLN A 200 0.25 5.84 -11.12
C GLN A 200 -0.33 6.60 -12.31
N TYR A 201 -1.61 6.94 -12.19
CA TYR A 201 -2.35 7.79 -13.11
C TYR A 201 -2.62 9.17 -12.48
N ARG A 202 -2.51 10.22 -13.29
CA ARG A 202 -2.81 11.62 -12.95
C ARG A 202 -3.92 12.20 -13.79
#